data_92c213c5d1a89763ab67da91aa1b8d72
#
_entry.id   92c213c5d1a89763ab67da91aa1b8d72
#
_cell.length_a   1.000
_cell.length_b   1.000
_cell.length_c   1.000
_cell.angle_alpha   90.00
_cell.angle_beta   90.00
_cell.angle_gamma   90.00
#
_symmetry.space_group_name_H-M   'P 1'
#
loop_
_entity.id
_entity.type
_entity.pdbx_description
1 polymer ?
#
loop_
_entity_poly.entity_id
_entity_poly.type
_entity_poly.pdbx_seq_one_letter_code
_entity_poly.pdbx_strand_id
1 'polypeptide(L)'
;MADEMTADFEKRYNGGPSIHGVLRLPVGKPHVLVLFGPSGSGKTTILRCLAGLERPTRGRIAFAGQTWFDAEAGVQTSPQARAIGYLFQDYALFPHLTVAGNITFALRGIGAEACARRARELLDLLHLQGLEDRRPAQLSGGQQQRVALARVLARSPRLLLLDEPLSALDAPTREQVRGELRGLLRGQGIPTVCVTHDWVEALALADEVAVLGGGRVLQVGPPDEVFSRPADADVAAIVGVETVVAGKIVERVDDLAALDVGGVRLWAVDAHGQGGECYLCIRAEDVTLEIGTRPSSSARNHLAGRVTEVRPAGPVSRVAVACGFTLTALVTRQAAQDLALKPGTPVTATVKASAIHLIPR
;
A
#
# COMPACT_ATOMS: atom_id res chain seq x y z
N MET A 1 -12.82 -1.86 -24.62
CA MET A 1 -12.55 -3.15 -23.90
C MET A 1 -11.20 -3.78 -24.29
N ALA A 2 -10.49 -3.27 -25.31
CA ALA A 2 -9.17 -3.78 -25.72
C ALA A 2 -7.98 -3.22 -24.89
N ASP A 3 -8.18 -2.16 -24.13
CA ASP A 3 -7.09 -1.42 -23.43
C ASP A 3 -7.15 -1.56 -21.91
N GLU A 4 -7.57 -2.73 -21.41
CA GLU A 4 -7.70 -3.00 -19.97
C GLU A 4 -7.22 -4.41 -19.64
N MET A 5 -6.59 -4.55 -18.47
CA MET A 5 -6.46 -5.83 -17.78
C MET A 5 -7.65 -6.01 -16.85
N THR A 6 -8.32 -7.14 -16.94
CA THR A 6 -9.40 -7.54 -16.03
C THR A 6 -9.06 -8.87 -15.39
N ALA A 7 -9.23 -8.96 -14.08
CA ALA A 7 -9.11 -10.18 -13.32
C ALA A 7 -10.30 -10.31 -12.38
N ASP A 8 -10.97 -11.43 -12.45
CA ASP A 8 -12.03 -11.84 -11.53
C ASP A 8 -11.89 -13.34 -11.33
N PHE A 9 -11.23 -13.73 -10.26
CA PHE A 9 -10.89 -15.14 -10.01
C PHE A 9 -10.84 -15.49 -8.52
N GLU A 10 -10.97 -16.78 -8.27
CA GLU A 10 -10.81 -17.37 -6.95
C GLU A 10 -9.65 -18.37 -6.96
N LYS A 11 -8.79 -18.30 -5.96
CA LYS A 11 -7.79 -19.30 -5.64
C LYS A 11 -8.12 -19.93 -4.30
N ARG A 12 -8.40 -21.24 -4.28
CA ARG A 12 -8.62 -22.04 -3.07
C ARG A 12 -7.41 -22.91 -2.79
N TYR A 13 -7.02 -22.97 -1.54
CA TYR A 13 -6.03 -23.93 -1.04
C TYR A 13 -6.76 -25.04 -0.28
N ASN A 14 -6.33 -26.28 -0.41
CA ASN A 14 -6.93 -27.41 0.30
C ASN A 14 -6.76 -27.23 1.82
N GLY A 15 -7.90 -27.08 2.53
CA GLY A 15 -7.90 -26.80 3.98
C GLY A 15 -7.41 -25.42 4.38
N GLY A 16 -7.15 -24.52 3.42
CA GLY A 16 -6.64 -23.17 3.63
C GLY A 16 -7.60 -22.07 3.20
N PRO A 17 -7.12 -20.81 3.22
CA PRO A 17 -7.92 -19.65 2.84
C PRO A 17 -8.30 -19.66 1.36
N SER A 18 -9.40 -18.99 1.05
CA SER A 18 -9.78 -18.64 -0.32
C SER A 18 -9.38 -17.19 -0.62
N ILE A 19 -8.75 -16.97 -1.77
CA ILE A 19 -8.31 -15.65 -2.22
C ILE A 19 -9.11 -15.25 -3.44
N HIS A 20 -9.78 -14.09 -3.37
CA HIS A 20 -10.56 -13.52 -4.46
C HIS A 20 -9.85 -12.28 -5.03
N GLY A 21 -9.41 -12.36 -6.27
CA GLY A 21 -8.76 -11.26 -6.98
C GLY A 21 -9.74 -10.60 -7.95
N VAL A 22 -10.31 -9.46 -7.57
CA VAL A 22 -11.14 -8.63 -8.46
C VAL A 22 -10.38 -7.34 -8.72
N LEU A 23 -9.83 -7.20 -9.93
CA LEU A 23 -8.95 -6.09 -10.30
C LEU A 23 -9.24 -5.62 -11.72
N ARG A 24 -9.04 -4.32 -11.94
CA ARG A 24 -9.01 -3.69 -13.26
C ARG A 24 -7.80 -2.79 -13.34
N LEU A 25 -7.13 -2.77 -14.47
CA LEU A 25 -5.95 -1.95 -14.69
C LEU A 25 -5.95 -1.44 -16.12
N PRO A 26 -5.90 -0.12 -16.37
CA PRO A 26 -5.75 0.43 -17.70
C PRO A 26 -4.46 -0.05 -18.37
N VAL A 27 -4.52 -0.40 -19.65
CA VAL A 27 -3.37 -0.80 -20.46
C VAL A 27 -3.13 0.28 -21.52
N GLY A 28 -1.87 0.50 -21.91
CA GLY A 28 -1.53 1.52 -22.92
C GLY A 28 -1.20 2.90 -22.38
N LYS A 29 -1.27 3.08 -21.06
CA LYS A 29 -0.73 4.25 -20.34
C LYS A 29 -0.03 3.80 -19.06
N PRO A 30 0.94 4.58 -18.55
CA PRO A 30 1.52 4.30 -17.25
C PRO A 30 0.44 4.36 -16.18
N HIS A 31 0.29 3.30 -15.41
CA HIS A 31 -0.65 3.22 -14.30
C HIS A 31 -0.14 2.20 -13.29
N VAL A 32 -0.04 2.61 -12.04
CA VAL A 32 0.44 1.77 -10.94
C VAL A 32 -0.72 1.47 -9.99
N LEU A 33 -1.15 0.21 -10.00
CA LEU A 33 -2.09 -0.33 -9.01
C LEU A 33 -1.30 -0.96 -7.87
N VAL A 34 -1.45 -0.46 -6.66
CA VAL A 34 -0.84 -1.05 -5.47
C VAL A 34 -1.83 -1.97 -4.76
N LEU A 35 -1.44 -3.23 -4.54
CA LEU A 35 -2.14 -4.15 -3.65
C LEU A 35 -1.61 -3.95 -2.23
N PHE A 36 -2.44 -3.38 -1.36
CA PHE A 36 -2.09 -3.01 0.00
C PHE A 36 -2.82 -3.89 1.03
N GLY A 37 -2.17 -4.23 2.13
CA GLY A 37 -2.82 -4.97 3.22
C GLY A 37 -1.82 -5.75 4.08
N PRO A 38 -2.27 -6.36 5.19
CA PRO A 38 -1.42 -7.08 6.12
C PRO A 38 -0.78 -8.32 5.48
N SER A 39 0.25 -8.85 6.13
CA SER A 39 0.85 -10.13 5.74
C SER A 39 -0.21 -11.24 5.78
N GLY A 40 -0.20 -12.12 4.77
CA GLY A 40 -1.18 -13.20 4.66
C GLY A 40 -2.54 -12.80 4.05
N SER A 41 -2.77 -11.53 3.66
CA SER A 41 -4.03 -11.11 3.03
C SER A 41 -4.23 -11.62 1.59
N GLY A 42 -3.23 -12.26 0.99
CA GLY A 42 -3.33 -12.86 -0.36
C GLY A 42 -2.73 -12.03 -1.49
N LYS A 43 -2.05 -10.91 -1.22
CA LYS A 43 -1.43 -10.01 -2.23
C LYS A 43 -0.51 -10.74 -3.20
N THR A 44 0.50 -11.46 -2.66
CA THR A 44 1.45 -12.25 -3.46
C THR A 44 0.76 -13.36 -4.24
N THR A 45 -0.27 -14.00 -3.67
CA THR A 45 -1.08 -15.01 -4.38
C THR A 45 -1.78 -14.40 -5.60
N ILE A 46 -2.40 -13.23 -5.44
CA ILE A 46 -3.02 -12.51 -6.57
C ILE A 46 -1.96 -12.20 -7.62
N LEU A 47 -0.82 -11.66 -7.22
CA LEU A 47 0.27 -11.32 -8.15
C LEU A 47 0.77 -12.56 -8.91
N ARG A 48 0.95 -13.71 -8.23
CA ARG A 48 1.34 -14.98 -8.85
C ARG A 48 0.29 -15.56 -9.79
N CYS A 49 -1.00 -15.39 -9.48
CA CYS A 49 -2.09 -15.78 -10.39
C CYS A 49 -2.08 -14.92 -11.66
N LEU A 50 -1.88 -13.59 -11.54
CA LEU A 50 -1.72 -12.70 -12.69
C LEU A 50 -0.49 -13.08 -13.53
N ALA A 51 0.59 -13.50 -12.90
CA ALA A 51 1.80 -13.98 -13.58
C ALA A 51 1.62 -15.35 -14.27
N GLY A 52 0.61 -16.12 -13.88
CA GLY A 52 0.46 -17.53 -14.29
C GLY A 52 1.41 -18.50 -13.58
N LEU A 53 2.06 -18.04 -12.51
CA LEU A 53 2.91 -18.85 -11.63
C LEU A 53 2.06 -19.72 -10.69
N GLU A 54 0.84 -19.25 -10.38
CA GLU A 54 -0.18 -20.03 -9.69
C GLU A 54 -1.45 -20.10 -10.55
N ARG A 55 -2.11 -21.26 -10.53
CA ARG A 55 -3.37 -21.46 -11.24
C ARG A 55 -4.54 -21.10 -10.32
N PRO A 56 -5.42 -20.16 -10.71
CA PRO A 56 -6.68 -19.94 -10.03
C PRO A 56 -7.57 -21.20 -10.08
N THR A 57 -8.50 -21.33 -9.15
CA THR A 57 -9.46 -22.45 -9.09
C THR A 57 -10.67 -22.16 -9.95
N ARG A 58 -11.10 -20.89 -10.04
CA ARG A 58 -12.26 -20.42 -10.80
C ARG A 58 -12.00 -19.03 -11.35
N GLY A 59 -12.89 -18.61 -12.28
CA GLY A 59 -12.94 -17.24 -12.79
C GLY A 59 -12.09 -17.04 -14.03
N ARG A 60 -11.73 -15.78 -14.30
CA ARG A 60 -11.10 -15.36 -15.55
C ARG A 60 -10.05 -14.27 -15.32
N ILE A 61 -8.99 -14.30 -16.11
CA ILE A 61 -7.97 -13.23 -16.24
C ILE A 61 -7.80 -12.93 -17.72
N ALA A 62 -7.94 -11.65 -18.10
CA ALA A 62 -7.71 -11.17 -19.45
C ALA A 62 -6.84 -9.92 -19.46
N PHE A 63 -5.99 -9.75 -20.47
CA PHE A 63 -5.10 -8.62 -20.66
C PHE A 63 -5.17 -8.14 -22.11
N ALA A 64 -5.55 -6.89 -22.32
CA ALA A 64 -5.65 -6.27 -23.65
C ALA A 64 -6.42 -7.15 -24.65
N GLY A 65 -7.57 -7.67 -24.26
CA GLY A 65 -8.42 -8.54 -25.07
C GLY A 65 -7.99 -10.01 -25.17
N GLN A 66 -6.78 -10.36 -24.72
CA GLN A 66 -6.29 -11.74 -24.67
C GLN A 66 -6.67 -12.43 -23.37
N THR A 67 -7.35 -13.56 -23.41
CA THR A 67 -7.63 -14.38 -22.23
C THR A 67 -6.37 -15.13 -21.79
N TRP A 68 -5.91 -14.86 -20.55
CA TRP A 68 -4.77 -15.54 -19.95
C TRP A 68 -5.16 -16.75 -19.11
N PHE A 69 -6.33 -16.67 -18.50
CA PHE A 69 -6.92 -17.75 -17.72
C PHE A 69 -8.45 -17.70 -17.84
N ASP A 70 -9.08 -18.84 -18.02
CA ASP A 70 -10.52 -19.02 -17.96
C ASP A 70 -10.79 -20.46 -17.52
N ALA A 71 -11.39 -20.59 -16.33
CA ALA A 71 -11.63 -21.89 -15.72
C ALA A 71 -12.69 -22.69 -16.48
N GLU A 72 -13.71 -22.03 -17.03
CA GLU A 72 -14.81 -22.67 -17.75
C GLU A 72 -14.38 -23.09 -19.16
N ALA A 73 -13.65 -22.22 -19.85
CA ALA A 73 -13.13 -22.49 -21.18
C ALA A 73 -11.85 -23.35 -21.17
N GLY A 74 -11.29 -23.68 -20.01
CA GLY A 74 -10.08 -24.45 -19.88
C GLY A 74 -8.80 -23.72 -20.36
N VAL A 75 -8.83 -22.40 -20.51
CA VAL A 75 -7.70 -21.61 -20.99
C VAL A 75 -6.71 -21.37 -19.87
N GLN A 76 -5.43 -21.64 -20.14
CA GLN A 76 -4.31 -21.33 -19.26
C GLN A 76 -3.07 -20.96 -20.05
N THR A 77 -2.82 -19.67 -20.21
CA THR A 77 -1.60 -19.15 -20.84
C THR A 77 -0.42 -19.28 -19.88
N SER A 78 0.69 -19.85 -20.36
CA SER A 78 1.91 -20.00 -19.56
C SER A 78 2.52 -18.65 -19.18
N PRO A 79 3.28 -18.52 -18.08
CA PRO A 79 3.95 -17.27 -17.69
C PRO A 79 4.80 -16.66 -18.81
N GLN A 80 5.52 -17.52 -19.56
CA GLN A 80 6.40 -17.10 -20.65
C GLN A 80 5.64 -16.44 -21.80
N ALA A 81 4.40 -16.85 -22.05
CA ALA A 81 3.56 -16.32 -23.12
C ALA A 81 2.78 -15.04 -22.72
N ARG A 82 2.77 -14.69 -21.44
CA ARG A 82 2.08 -13.47 -20.95
C ARG A 82 2.85 -12.18 -21.18
N ALA A 83 4.12 -12.24 -21.60
CA ALA A 83 5.00 -11.07 -21.81
C ALA A 83 5.04 -10.12 -20.59
N ILE A 84 5.16 -10.68 -19.42
CA ILE A 84 5.23 -9.96 -18.13
C ILE A 84 6.65 -9.83 -17.61
N GLY A 85 6.91 -8.79 -16.82
CA GLY A 85 8.07 -8.67 -15.97
C GLY A 85 7.67 -8.93 -14.51
N TYR A 86 8.28 -9.91 -13.85
CA TYR A 86 8.02 -10.24 -12.46
C TYR A 86 9.27 -9.98 -11.60
N LEU A 87 9.14 -9.08 -10.62
CA LEU A 87 10.15 -8.85 -9.59
C LEU A 87 9.75 -9.59 -8.32
N PHE A 88 10.60 -10.53 -7.89
CA PHE A 88 10.43 -11.27 -6.64
C PHE A 88 10.93 -10.45 -5.45
N GLN A 89 10.38 -10.70 -4.27
CA GLN A 89 10.71 -10.03 -3.02
C GLN A 89 12.20 -10.15 -2.65
N ASP A 90 12.83 -11.29 -2.91
CA ASP A 90 14.24 -11.56 -2.70
C ASP A 90 15.13 -11.21 -3.91
N TYR A 91 14.57 -10.47 -4.90
CA TYR A 91 15.20 -10.12 -6.17
C TYR A 91 15.57 -11.32 -7.05
N ALA A 92 15.76 -12.51 -6.51
CA ALA A 92 16.11 -13.75 -7.17
C ALA A 92 17.27 -13.59 -8.18
N LEU A 93 18.31 -12.80 -7.84
CA LEU A 93 19.50 -12.63 -8.68
C LEU A 93 20.29 -13.93 -8.75
N PHE A 94 20.88 -14.20 -9.92
CA PHE A 94 21.79 -15.33 -10.07
C PHE A 94 23.14 -15.02 -9.41
N PRO A 95 23.49 -15.67 -8.27
CA PRO A 95 24.66 -15.25 -7.47
C PRO A 95 26.00 -15.53 -8.16
N HIS A 96 26.02 -16.48 -9.10
CA HIS A 96 27.19 -16.88 -9.88
C HIS A 96 27.41 -16.01 -11.12
N LEU A 97 26.43 -15.18 -11.52
CA LEU A 97 26.53 -14.28 -12.66
C LEU A 97 26.91 -12.87 -12.20
N THR A 98 27.58 -12.11 -13.05
CA THR A 98 27.84 -10.69 -12.87
C THR A 98 26.56 -9.86 -13.11
N VAL A 99 26.61 -8.55 -12.89
CA VAL A 99 25.51 -7.62 -13.25
C VAL A 99 25.17 -7.77 -14.73
N ALA A 100 26.16 -7.64 -15.63
CA ALA A 100 25.95 -7.82 -17.06
C ALA A 100 25.40 -9.22 -17.37
N GLY A 101 25.91 -10.26 -16.70
CA GLY A 101 25.42 -11.64 -16.83
C GLY A 101 23.96 -11.83 -16.42
N ASN A 102 23.52 -11.20 -15.33
CA ASN A 102 22.12 -11.23 -14.90
C ASN A 102 21.18 -10.56 -15.91
N ILE A 103 21.57 -9.43 -16.48
CA ILE A 103 20.77 -8.70 -17.48
C ILE A 103 20.72 -9.48 -18.80
N THR A 104 21.87 -9.93 -19.31
CA THR A 104 21.95 -10.65 -20.59
C THR A 104 21.31 -12.03 -20.54
N PHE A 105 21.21 -12.65 -19.35
CA PHE A 105 20.47 -13.90 -19.19
C PHE A 105 19.01 -13.78 -19.63
N ALA A 106 18.37 -12.66 -19.31
CA ALA A 106 16.98 -12.42 -19.72
C ALA A 106 16.85 -12.16 -21.24
N LEU A 107 17.94 -11.75 -21.89
CA LEU A 107 18.00 -11.43 -23.31
C LEU A 107 18.39 -12.65 -24.21
N ARG A 108 18.45 -13.86 -23.63
CA ARG A 108 18.75 -15.05 -24.43
C ARG A 108 17.73 -15.22 -25.55
N GLY A 109 18.25 -15.58 -26.73
CA GLY A 109 17.45 -15.81 -27.94
C GLY A 109 17.31 -14.61 -28.88
N ILE A 110 17.88 -13.44 -28.53
CA ILE A 110 18.08 -12.32 -29.46
C ILE A 110 19.53 -12.29 -29.94
N GLY A 111 19.80 -11.66 -31.10
CA GLY A 111 21.13 -11.59 -31.63
C GLY A 111 22.12 -10.87 -30.70
N ALA A 112 23.41 -11.23 -30.78
CA ALA A 112 24.44 -10.74 -29.85
C ALA A 112 24.55 -9.20 -29.83
N GLU A 113 24.45 -8.55 -30.97
CA GLU A 113 24.49 -7.09 -31.09
C GLU A 113 23.29 -6.42 -30.42
N ALA A 114 22.06 -6.94 -30.63
CA ALA A 114 20.85 -6.45 -30.00
C ALA A 114 20.88 -6.67 -28.48
N CYS A 115 21.41 -7.82 -28.03
CA CYS A 115 21.64 -8.11 -26.63
C CYS A 115 22.58 -7.10 -25.97
N ALA A 116 23.75 -6.85 -26.59
CA ALA A 116 24.74 -5.91 -26.08
C ALA A 116 24.21 -4.46 -26.05
N ARG A 117 23.46 -4.04 -27.07
CA ARG A 117 22.82 -2.73 -27.10
C ARG A 117 21.80 -2.59 -25.99
N ARG A 118 20.87 -3.55 -25.86
CA ARG A 118 19.82 -3.52 -24.82
C ARG A 118 20.40 -3.58 -23.40
N ALA A 119 21.43 -4.35 -23.18
CA ALA A 119 22.11 -4.40 -21.89
C ALA A 119 22.71 -3.05 -21.51
N ARG A 120 23.37 -2.34 -22.45
CA ARG A 120 23.90 -0.99 -22.20
C ARG A 120 22.79 0.01 -21.88
N GLU A 121 21.70 0.03 -22.66
CA GLU A 121 20.55 0.89 -22.37
C GLU A 121 20.02 0.70 -20.95
N LEU A 122 19.95 -0.54 -20.45
CA LEU A 122 19.47 -0.84 -19.11
C LEU A 122 20.46 -0.48 -18.01
N LEU A 123 21.75 -0.65 -18.27
CA LEU A 123 22.82 -0.21 -17.37
C LEU A 123 22.77 1.32 -17.20
N ASP A 124 22.58 2.06 -18.31
CA ASP A 124 22.45 3.51 -18.29
C ASP A 124 21.16 3.96 -17.58
N LEU A 125 20.03 3.37 -17.94
CA LEU A 125 18.71 3.69 -17.37
C LEU A 125 18.66 3.53 -15.84
N LEU A 126 19.37 2.51 -15.31
CA LEU A 126 19.32 2.14 -13.89
C LEU A 126 20.58 2.54 -13.13
N HIS A 127 21.43 3.39 -13.72
CA HIS A 127 22.67 3.89 -13.11
C HIS A 127 23.58 2.78 -12.56
N LEU A 128 23.83 1.77 -13.38
CA LEU A 128 24.66 0.60 -13.07
C LEU A 128 26.02 0.61 -13.76
N GLN A 129 26.42 1.73 -14.42
CA GLN A 129 27.69 1.86 -15.09
C GLN A 129 28.87 1.67 -14.11
N GLY A 130 29.89 0.93 -14.55
CA GLY A 130 31.06 0.58 -13.73
C GLY A 130 30.82 -0.55 -12.73
N LEU A 131 29.62 -1.17 -12.75
CA LEU A 131 29.30 -2.32 -11.91
C LEU A 131 29.13 -3.63 -12.72
N GLU A 132 29.36 -3.58 -14.03
CA GLU A 132 29.04 -4.65 -15.01
C GLU A 132 29.62 -6.01 -14.60
N ASP A 133 30.85 -6.00 -14.11
CA ASP A 133 31.62 -7.21 -13.75
C ASP A 133 31.43 -7.64 -12.28
N ARG A 134 30.71 -6.85 -11.47
CA ARG A 134 30.44 -7.21 -10.08
C ARG A 134 29.36 -8.31 -9.99
N ARG A 135 29.51 -9.15 -8.97
CA ARG A 135 28.51 -10.16 -8.61
C ARG A 135 27.54 -9.61 -7.55
N PRO A 136 26.31 -10.18 -7.40
CA PRO A 136 25.33 -9.72 -6.43
C PRO A 136 25.87 -9.52 -5.02
N ALA A 137 26.73 -10.42 -4.52
CA ALA A 137 27.32 -10.32 -3.18
C ALA A 137 28.24 -9.09 -2.98
N GLN A 138 28.63 -8.41 -4.06
CA GLN A 138 29.49 -7.22 -4.05
C GLN A 138 28.71 -5.91 -4.20
N LEU A 139 27.37 -5.99 -4.22
CA LEU A 139 26.46 -4.88 -4.43
C LEU A 139 25.70 -4.53 -3.16
N SER A 140 25.38 -3.24 -2.98
CA SER A 140 24.42 -2.81 -1.97
C SER A 140 23.01 -3.30 -2.29
N GLY A 141 22.11 -3.32 -1.32
CA GLY A 141 20.71 -3.74 -1.53
C GLY A 141 20.02 -2.93 -2.65
N GLY A 142 20.20 -1.61 -2.69
CA GLY A 142 19.66 -0.77 -3.77
C GLY A 142 20.26 -1.08 -5.15
N GLN A 143 21.55 -1.40 -5.21
CA GLN A 143 22.19 -1.85 -6.46
C GLN A 143 21.65 -3.21 -6.91
N GLN A 144 21.46 -4.16 -5.99
CA GLN A 144 20.85 -5.45 -6.30
C GLN A 144 19.43 -5.29 -6.85
N GLN A 145 18.63 -4.41 -6.26
CA GLN A 145 17.29 -4.11 -6.75
C GLN A 145 17.32 -3.52 -8.16
N ARG A 146 18.21 -2.55 -8.44
CA ARG A 146 18.35 -1.98 -9.79
C ARG A 146 18.76 -3.04 -10.83
N VAL A 147 19.63 -3.97 -10.47
CA VAL A 147 19.99 -5.11 -11.34
C VAL A 147 18.78 -6.03 -11.60
N ALA A 148 17.98 -6.30 -10.56
CA ALA A 148 16.75 -7.08 -10.70
C ALA A 148 15.72 -6.38 -11.60
N LEU A 149 15.54 -5.07 -11.45
CA LEU A 149 14.69 -4.25 -12.33
C LEU A 149 15.21 -4.25 -13.78
N ALA A 150 16.54 -4.14 -13.99
CA ALA A 150 17.14 -4.25 -15.32
C ALA A 150 16.78 -5.57 -15.99
N ARG A 151 16.90 -6.67 -15.23
CA ARG A 151 16.56 -8.02 -15.71
C ARG A 151 15.08 -8.14 -16.04
N VAL A 152 14.20 -7.57 -15.21
CA VAL A 152 12.74 -7.57 -15.45
C VAL A 152 12.37 -6.76 -16.70
N LEU A 153 12.99 -5.60 -16.90
CA LEU A 153 12.75 -4.71 -18.05
C LEU A 153 13.41 -5.17 -19.34
N ALA A 154 14.34 -6.13 -19.27
CA ALA A 154 15.17 -6.53 -20.40
C ALA A 154 14.34 -6.94 -21.62
N ARG A 155 13.26 -7.66 -21.45
CA ARG A 155 12.38 -8.16 -22.51
C ARG A 155 11.25 -7.22 -22.91
N SER A 156 11.28 -5.95 -22.48
CA SER A 156 10.23 -4.97 -22.73
C SER A 156 8.83 -5.52 -22.41
N PRO A 157 8.56 -5.85 -21.14
CA PRO A 157 7.31 -6.46 -20.74
C PRO A 157 6.12 -5.53 -20.99
N ARG A 158 4.95 -6.11 -21.20
CA ARG A 158 3.68 -5.38 -21.38
C ARG A 158 2.98 -5.09 -20.04
N LEU A 159 3.37 -5.77 -18.98
CA LEU A 159 2.87 -5.62 -17.60
C LEU A 159 4.02 -5.87 -16.63
N LEU A 160 4.16 -5.00 -15.62
CA LEU A 160 5.08 -5.22 -14.50
C LEU A 160 4.32 -5.73 -13.28
N LEU A 161 4.88 -6.75 -12.63
CA LEU A 161 4.39 -7.32 -11.39
C LEU A 161 5.52 -7.26 -10.35
N LEU A 162 5.37 -6.42 -9.34
CA LEU A 162 6.41 -6.15 -8.34
C LEU A 162 5.95 -6.64 -6.96
N ASP A 163 6.65 -7.63 -6.41
CA ASP A 163 6.33 -8.23 -5.12
C ASP A 163 7.24 -7.63 -4.04
N GLU A 164 6.72 -6.72 -3.23
CA GLU A 164 7.42 -5.99 -2.16
C GLU A 164 8.80 -5.43 -2.60
N PRO A 165 8.85 -4.60 -3.63
CA PRO A 165 10.10 -4.24 -4.31
C PRO A 165 11.14 -3.54 -3.42
N LEU A 166 10.73 -2.92 -2.31
CA LEU A 166 11.61 -2.15 -1.42
C LEU A 166 11.81 -2.80 -0.05
N SER A 167 11.19 -3.96 0.22
CA SER A 167 11.19 -4.58 1.56
C SER A 167 12.58 -5.01 2.06
N ALA A 168 13.49 -5.37 1.16
CA ALA A 168 14.84 -5.81 1.49
C ALA A 168 15.83 -4.67 1.77
N LEU A 169 15.39 -3.39 1.67
CA LEU A 169 16.24 -2.22 1.84
C LEU A 169 16.14 -1.66 3.26
N ASP A 170 17.26 -1.10 3.77
CA ASP A 170 17.27 -0.27 4.97
C ASP A 170 16.50 1.05 4.74
N ALA A 171 16.08 1.72 5.82
CA ALA A 171 15.18 2.88 5.73
C ALA A 171 15.75 4.05 4.90
N PRO A 172 17.03 4.48 5.04
CA PRO A 172 17.58 5.58 4.22
C PRO A 172 17.64 5.22 2.73
N THR A 173 18.11 4.02 2.40
CA THR A 173 18.19 3.53 1.01
C THR A 173 16.80 3.39 0.40
N ARG A 174 15.81 2.92 1.16
CA ARG A 174 14.42 2.75 0.72
C ARG A 174 13.79 4.08 0.29
N GLU A 175 14.02 5.16 1.04
CA GLU A 175 13.48 6.48 0.71
C GLU A 175 14.02 6.99 -0.63
N GLN A 176 15.32 6.91 -0.85
CA GLN A 176 15.96 7.31 -2.10
C GLN A 176 15.42 6.47 -3.28
N VAL A 177 15.47 5.14 -3.15
CA VAL A 177 15.11 4.21 -4.23
C VAL A 177 13.61 4.27 -4.56
N ARG A 178 12.76 4.61 -3.58
CA ARG A 178 11.32 4.82 -3.81
C ARG A 178 11.04 5.92 -4.82
N GLY A 179 11.72 7.07 -4.71
CA GLY A 179 11.60 8.18 -5.65
C GLY A 179 12.08 7.80 -7.07
N GLU A 180 13.22 7.09 -7.15
CA GLU A 180 13.76 6.59 -8.41
C GLU A 180 12.82 5.58 -9.08
N LEU A 181 12.27 4.63 -8.29
CA LEU A 181 11.32 3.63 -8.79
C LEU A 181 10.06 4.28 -9.37
N ARG A 182 9.49 5.30 -8.67
CA ARG A 182 8.33 6.04 -9.19
C ARG A 182 8.64 6.69 -10.54
N GLY A 183 9.77 7.38 -10.65
CA GLY A 183 10.23 8.00 -11.90
C GLY A 183 10.39 6.98 -13.02
N LEU A 184 10.99 5.83 -12.72
CA LEU A 184 11.18 4.73 -13.65
C LEU A 184 9.83 4.17 -14.16
N LEU A 185 8.90 3.85 -13.27
CA LEU A 185 7.60 3.26 -13.63
C LEU A 185 6.79 4.20 -14.53
N ARG A 186 6.78 5.50 -14.22
CA ARG A 186 6.12 6.51 -15.06
C ARG A 186 6.81 6.68 -16.42
N GLY A 187 8.15 6.71 -16.43
CA GLY A 187 8.93 6.90 -17.65
C GLY A 187 8.85 5.73 -18.63
N GLN A 188 8.65 4.51 -18.15
CA GLN A 188 8.52 3.32 -19.00
C GLN A 188 7.15 3.18 -19.67
N GLY A 189 6.12 3.84 -19.18
CA GLY A 189 4.76 3.73 -19.74
C GLY A 189 4.11 2.36 -19.59
N ILE A 190 4.67 1.47 -18.76
CA ILE A 190 4.20 0.10 -18.58
C ILE A 190 3.23 0.03 -17.41
N PRO A 191 2.00 -0.50 -17.59
CA PRO A 191 1.09 -0.75 -16.49
C PRO A 191 1.74 -1.68 -15.47
N THR A 192 1.54 -1.37 -14.19
CA THR A 192 2.24 -2.04 -13.08
C THR A 192 1.28 -2.45 -11.98
N VAL A 193 1.40 -3.67 -11.48
CA VAL A 193 0.78 -4.09 -10.21
C VAL A 193 1.90 -4.28 -9.19
N CYS A 194 1.85 -3.54 -8.09
CA CYS A 194 2.86 -3.55 -7.04
C CYS A 194 2.25 -4.01 -5.72
N VAL A 195 2.90 -4.91 -5.02
CA VAL A 195 2.50 -5.36 -3.68
C VAL A 195 3.34 -4.63 -2.64
N THR A 196 2.72 -4.07 -1.64
CA THR A 196 3.38 -3.56 -0.44
C THR A 196 2.46 -3.62 0.79
N HIS A 197 3.06 -3.59 1.97
CA HIS A 197 2.38 -3.38 3.25
C HIS A 197 2.78 -2.03 3.90
N ASP A 198 3.63 -1.25 3.23
CA ASP A 198 4.06 0.08 3.67
C ASP A 198 3.17 1.15 3.03
N TRP A 199 2.45 1.91 3.86
CA TRP A 199 1.54 2.96 3.40
C TRP A 199 2.27 4.13 2.73
N VAL A 200 3.53 4.41 3.12
CA VAL A 200 4.35 5.45 2.50
C VAL A 200 4.73 5.06 1.07
N GLU A 201 5.04 3.78 0.86
CA GLU A 201 5.28 3.23 -0.49
C GLU A 201 4.00 3.31 -1.35
N ALA A 202 2.86 2.89 -0.78
CA ALA A 202 1.58 2.96 -1.48
C ALA A 202 1.24 4.39 -1.90
N LEU A 203 1.34 5.37 -0.98
CA LEU A 203 1.13 6.80 -1.30
C LEU A 203 2.10 7.32 -2.36
N ALA A 204 3.37 6.89 -2.31
CA ALA A 204 4.38 7.39 -3.21
C ALA A 204 4.29 6.79 -4.61
N LEU A 205 3.95 5.51 -4.74
CA LEU A 205 4.02 4.79 -6.01
C LEU A 205 2.69 4.71 -6.75
N ALA A 206 1.56 4.58 -6.02
CA ALA A 206 0.28 4.25 -6.62
C ALA A 206 -0.38 5.41 -7.37
N ASP A 207 -1.07 5.08 -8.45
CA ASP A 207 -2.16 5.86 -9.02
C ASP A 207 -3.50 5.39 -8.43
N GLU A 208 -3.61 4.08 -8.11
CA GLU A 208 -4.72 3.48 -7.37
C GLU A 208 -4.21 2.47 -6.34
N VAL A 209 -4.92 2.35 -5.22
CA VAL A 209 -4.67 1.37 -4.16
C VAL A 209 -5.84 0.43 -4.06
N ALA A 210 -5.58 -0.88 -4.10
CA ALA A 210 -6.53 -1.93 -3.77
C ALA A 210 -6.19 -2.48 -2.38
N VAL A 211 -7.07 -2.25 -1.41
CA VAL A 211 -6.90 -2.75 -0.03
C VAL A 211 -7.41 -4.18 0.05
N LEU A 212 -6.53 -5.07 0.54
CA LEU A 212 -6.84 -6.49 0.72
C LEU A 212 -6.94 -6.85 2.20
N GLY A 213 -8.03 -7.54 2.54
CA GLY A 213 -8.27 -8.11 3.86
C GLY A 213 -9.03 -9.42 3.76
N GLY A 214 -8.73 -10.40 4.61
CA GLY A 214 -9.43 -11.68 4.63
C GLY A 214 -9.49 -12.43 3.29
N GLY A 215 -8.46 -12.25 2.45
CA GLY A 215 -8.37 -12.91 1.13
C GLY A 215 -9.21 -12.25 0.03
N ARG A 216 -9.70 -11.03 0.20
CA ARG A 216 -10.52 -10.33 -0.79
C ARG A 216 -10.12 -8.86 -0.91
N VAL A 217 -10.44 -8.24 -2.03
CA VAL A 217 -10.34 -6.81 -2.24
C VAL A 217 -11.53 -6.14 -1.53
N LEU A 218 -11.23 -5.20 -0.62
CA LEU A 218 -12.23 -4.50 0.20
C LEU A 218 -12.56 -3.12 -0.37
N GLN A 219 -11.54 -2.39 -0.82
CA GLN A 219 -11.69 -1.05 -1.40
C GLN A 219 -10.65 -0.86 -2.49
N VAL A 220 -11.02 -0.13 -3.55
CA VAL A 220 -10.10 0.35 -4.60
C VAL A 220 -10.36 1.83 -4.84
N GLY A 221 -9.32 2.63 -4.96
CA GLY A 221 -9.43 4.06 -5.26
C GLY A 221 -8.09 4.78 -5.24
N PRO A 222 -8.08 6.10 -5.47
CA PRO A 222 -6.89 6.94 -5.31
C PRO A 222 -6.30 6.82 -3.91
N PRO A 223 -4.96 6.88 -3.76
CA PRO A 223 -4.30 6.71 -2.47
C PRO A 223 -4.81 7.66 -1.38
N ASP A 224 -4.96 8.93 -1.71
CA ASP A 224 -5.45 9.96 -0.78
C ASP A 224 -6.87 9.67 -0.29
N GLU A 225 -7.74 9.17 -1.15
CA GLU A 225 -9.09 8.78 -0.79
C GLU A 225 -9.09 7.51 0.09
N VAL A 226 -8.40 6.45 -0.32
CA VAL A 226 -8.35 5.18 0.40
C VAL A 226 -7.80 5.36 1.82
N PHE A 227 -6.72 6.16 1.98
CA PHE A 227 -6.09 6.37 3.27
C PHE A 227 -6.78 7.41 4.15
N SER A 228 -7.54 8.36 3.59
CA SER A 228 -8.28 9.37 4.36
C SER A 228 -9.75 9.02 4.58
N ARG A 229 -10.34 8.20 3.71
CA ARG A 229 -11.77 7.84 3.71
C ARG A 229 -11.96 6.33 3.52
N PRO A 230 -11.54 5.52 4.52
CA PRO A 230 -11.77 4.08 4.46
C PRO A 230 -13.27 3.78 4.33
N ALA A 231 -13.62 2.81 3.47
CA ALA A 231 -15.00 2.48 3.15
C ALA A 231 -15.74 1.80 4.32
N ASP A 232 -15.01 1.06 5.16
CA ASP A 232 -15.55 0.37 6.32
C ASP A 232 -14.49 0.25 7.45
N ALA A 233 -14.89 -0.36 8.57
CA ALA A 233 -14.02 -0.54 9.73
C ALA A 233 -12.84 -1.51 9.46
N ASP A 234 -13.02 -2.50 8.61
CA ASP A 234 -11.96 -3.46 8.24
C ASP A 234 -10.89 -2.75 7.44
N VAL A 235 -11.28 -1.94 6.46
CA VAL A 235 -10.35 -1.09 5.69
C VAL A 235 -9.64 -0.10 6.60
N ALA A 236 -10.39 0.59 7.50
CA ALA A 236 -9.81 1.52 8.46
C ALA A 236 -8.71 0.88 9.33
N ALA A 237 -8.97 -0.32 9.83
CA ALA A 237 -7.99 -1.08 10.61
C ALA A 237 -6.75 -1.47 9.78
N ILE A 238 -6.94 -1.83 8.50
CA ILE A 238 -5.84 -2.22 7.60
C ILE A 238 -4.98 -1.02 7.21
N VAL A 239 -5.59 0.13 6.91
CA VAL A 239 -4.85 1.34 6.49
C VAL A 239 -4.23 2.10 7.66
N GLY A 240 -4.45 1.63 8.90
CA GLY A 240 -3.79 2.15 10.09
C GLY A 240 -4.51 3.33 10.71
N VAL A 241 -5.84 3.37 10.65
CA VAL A 241 -6.64 4.28 11.47
C VAL A 241 -6.68 3.72 12.89
N GLU A 242 -5.99 4.37 13.83
CA GLU A 242 -5.76 3.83 15.17
C GLU A 242 -6.99 3.88 16.07
N THR A 243 -7.93 4.80 15.81
CA THR A 243 -9.17 4.92 16.60
C THR A 243 -10.37 4.76 15.69
N VAL A 244 -11.06 3.64 15.84
CA VAL A 244 -12.36 3.35 15.20
C VAL A 244 -13.36 3.08 16.31
N VAL A 245 -14.37 3.95 16.44
CA VAL A 245 -15.38 3.83 17.49
C VAL A 245 -16.79 3.97 16.92
N ALA A 246 -17.72 3.18 17.43
CA ALA A 246 -19.12 3.31 17.06
C ALA A 246 -19.74 4.56 17.71
N GLY A 247 -20.52 5.30 16.94
CA GLY A 247 -21.24 6.47 17.40
C GLY A 247 -22.61 6.59 16.75
N LYS A 248 -23.43 7.45 17.32
CA LYS A 248 -24.76 7.77 16.80
C LYS A 248 -24.88 9.25 16.54
N ILE A 249 -25.30 9.63 15.34
CA ILE A 249 -25.58 11.02 15.00
C ILE A 249 -26.80 11.48 15.80
N VAL A 250 -26.62 12.52 16.61
CA VAL A 250 -27.65 13.08 17.48
C VAL A 250 -28.16 14.44 17.02
N GLU A 251 -27.37 15.16 16.23
CA GLU A 251 -27.72 16.48 15.72
C GLU A 251 -26.94 16.78 14.44
N ARG A 252 -27.51 17.62 13.57
CA ARG A 252 -26.83 18.19 12.40
C ARG A 252 -27.01 19.69 12.39
N VAL A 253 -25.92 20.41 12.15
CA VAL A 253 -25.90 21.85 12.01
C VAL A 253 -25.00 22.20 10.84
N ASP A 254 -25.56 22.74 9.77
CA ASP A 254 -24.88 22.98 8.50
C ASP A 254 -24.19 21.72 7.97
N ASP A 255 -22.90 21.79 7.64
CA ASP A 255 -22.08 20.67 7.16
C ASP A 255 -21.47 19.81 8.30
N LEU A 256 -21.95 19.97 9.53
CA LEU A 256 -21.43 19.27 10.69
C LEU A 256 -22.47 18.34 11.32
N ALA A 257 -22.02 17.16 11.72
CA ALA A 257 -22.77 16.24 12.56
C ALA A 257 -22.20 16.24 14.00
N ALA A 258 -23.09 16.31 14.97
CA ALA A 258 -22.78 15.99 16.35
C ALA A 258 -23.09 14.51 16.61
N LEU A 259 -22.14 13.80 17.19
CA LEU A 259 -22.22 12.37 17.45
C LEU A 259 -22.08 12.09 18.93
N ASP A 260 -22.88 11.14 19.43
CA ASP A 260 -22.69 10.54 20.74
C ASP A 260 -21.82 9.29 20.59
N VAL A 261 -20.69 9.27 21.30
CA VAL A 261 -19.75 8.15 21.37
C VAL A 261 -19.53 7.79 22.83
N GLY A 262 -20.32 6.84 23.34
CA GLY A 262 -20.21 6.41 24.74
C GLY A 262 -20.47 7.52 25.76
N GLY A 263 -21.39 8.43 25.47
CA GLY A 263 -21.74 9.59 26.32
C GLY A 263 -20.85 10.81 26.10
N VAL A 264 -19.92 10.76 25.12
CA VAL A 264 -19.07 11.89 24.73
C VAL A 264 -19.56 12.47 23.42
N ARG A 265 -19.77 13.78 23.39
CA ARG A 265 -20.19 14.49 22.16
C ARG A 265 -18.98 14.88 21.31
N LEU A 266 -19.00 14.47 20.05
CA LEU A 266 -18.00 14.77 19.03
C LEU A 266 -18.65 15.47 17.83
N TRP A 267 -17.89 16.35 17.17
CA TRP A 267 -18.28 17.00 15.93
C TRP A 267 -17.42 16.50 14.78
N ALA A 268 -18.06 16.11 13.69
CA ALA A 268 -17.40 15.73 12.45
C ALA A 268 -18.04 16.42 11.25
N VAL A 269 -17.32 16.54 10.13
CA VAL A 269 -17.89 16.98 8.86
C VAL A 269 -18.72 15.83 8.29
N ASP A 270 -19.98 16.10 7.96
CA ASP A 270 -20.92 15.11 7.39
C ASP A 270 -21.24 15.49 5.93
N ALA A 271 -20.42 14.97 5.01
CA ALA A 271 -20.60 15.24 3.57
C ALA A 271 -21.78 14.47 2.93
N HIS A 272 -22.35 13.46 3.61
CA HIS A 272 -23.29 12.51 2.98
C HIS A 272 -24.72 12.58 3.50
N GLY A 273 -24.98 13.26 4.61
CA GLY A 273 -26.33 13.49 5.14
C GLY A 273 -27.12 12.21 5.53
N GLN A 274 -26.50 11.04 5.54
CA GLN A 274 -27.13 9.77 5.90
C GLN A 274 -27.18 9.64 7.43
N GLY A 275 -28.37 9.39 7.96
CA GLY A 275 -28.61 9.34 9.39
C GLY A 275 -28.37 7.96 10.02
N GLY A 276 -28.08 7.92 11.31
CA GLY A 276 -28.10 6.70 12.09
C GLY A 276 -26.79 6.41 12.81
N GLU A 277 -26.50 5.14 12.96
CA GLU A 277 -25.26 4.64 13.56
C GLU A 277 -24.13 4.70 12.55
N CYS A 278 -22.93 5.07 13.00
CA CYS A 278 -21.74 5.15 12.17
C CYS A 278 -20.50 4.78 12.98
N TYR A 279 -19.41 4.49 12.26
CA TYR A 279 -18.07 4.47 12.85
C TYR A 279 -17.41 5.82 12.66
N LEU A 280 -16.73 6.29 13.71
CA LEU A 280 -15.85 7.44 13.67
C LEU A 280 -14.42 6.93 13.56
N CYS A 281 -13.71 7.36 12.52
CA CYS A 281 -12.32 7.00 12.27
C CYS A 281 -11.45 8.24 12.52
N ILE A 282 -10.48 8.12 13.42
CA ILE A 282 -9.56 9.19 13.81
C ILE A 282 -8.14 8.65 13.72
N ARG A 283 -7.27 9.36 12.99
CA ARG A 283 -5.85 9.02 12.93
C ARG A 283 -5.11 9.56 14.14
N ALA A 284 -4.15 8.82 14.66
CA ALA A 284 -3.38 9.24 15.82
C ALA A 284 -2.57 10.52 15.58
N GLU A 285 -2.17 10.78 14.34
CA GLU A 285 -1.45 12.00 13.92
C GLU A 285 -2.33 13.26 13.95
N ASP A 286 -3.65 13.10 13.87
CA ASP A 286 -4.63 14.20 13.92
C ASP A 286 -5.05 14.58 15.34
N VAL A 287 -4.52 13.88 16.34
CA VAL A 287 -4.82 14.10 17.75
C VAL A 287 -3.72 14.90 18.42
N THR A 288 -4.04 16.09 18.89
CA THR A 288 -3.13 16.91 19.70
C THR A 288 -3.41 16.69 21.19
N LEU A 289 -2.36 16.56 22.00
CA LEU A 289 -2.47 16.44 23.47
C LEU A 289 -2.01 17.74 24.12
N GLU A 290 -2.80 18.21 25.08
CA GLU A 290 -2.56 19.44 25.84
C GLU A 290 -2.70 19.19 27.34
N ILE A 291 -1.93 19.93 28.15
CA ILE A 291 -2.04 19.94 29.62
C ILE A 291 -2.37 21.38 30.05
N GLY A 292 -3.37 21.57 30.88
CA GLY A 292 -3.75 22.85 31.43
C GLY A 292 -4.95 23.50 30.79
N THR A 293 -5.02 24.86 30.77
CA THR A 293 -6.19 25.62 30.30
C THR A 293 -6.37 25.50 28.77
N ARG A 294 -7.63 25.38 28.34
CA ARG A 294 -7.99 25.29 26.93
C ARG A 294 -7.55 26.54 26.15
N PRO A 295 -6.65 26.45 25.16
CA PRO A 295 -6.44 27.53 24.25
C PRO A 295 -7.66 27.70 23.34
N SER A 296 -7.95 28.94 22.89
CA SER A 296 -8.90 29.16 21.81
C SER A 296 -8.33 28.58 20.51
N SER A 297 -8.95 27.56 19.94
CA SER A 297 -8.48 26.89 18.73
C SER A 297 -9.63 26.66 17.74
N SER A 298 -9.29 26.40 16.48
CA SER A 298 -10.25 26.01 15.44
C SER A 298 -10.76 24.59 15.57
N ALA A 299 -10.17 23.78 16.45
CA ALA A 299 -10.64 22.44 16.72
C ALA A 299 -11.92 22.49 17.54
N ARG A 300 -12.94 21.74 17.12
CA ARG A 300 -14.23 21.69 17.80
C ARG A 300 -14.30 20.61 18.89
N ASN A 301 -13.44 19.59 18.82
CA ASN A 301 -13.44 18.50 19.75
C ASN A 301 -12.30 18.67 20.75
N HIS A 302 -12.67 18.86 22.02
CA HIS A 302 -11.76 18.96 23.17
C HIS A 302 -12.20 17.92 24.20
N LEU A 303 -11.46 16.80 24.24
CA LEU A 303 -11.83 15.62 25.03
C LEU A 303 -10.95 15.55 26.27
N ALA A 304 -11.53 15.86 27.42
CA ALA A 304 -10.84 15.66 28.69
C ALA A 304 -10.67 14.15 28.96
N GLY A 305 -9.46 13.73 29.25
CA GLY A 305 -9.15 12.31 29.47
C GLY A 305 -7.91 12.10 30.34
N ARG A 306 -7.57 10.84 30.52
CA ARG A 306 -6.35 10.43 31.19
C ARG A 306 -5.54 9.51 30.29
N VAL A 307 -4.24 9.70 30.29
CA VAL A 307 -3.32 8.77 29.63
C VAL A 307 -3.43 7.40 30.28
N THR A 308 -3.66 6.37 29.49
CA THR A 308 -3.68 4.98 29.94
C THR A 308 -2.39 4.26 29.62
N GLU A 309 -1.74 4.62 28.50
CA GLU A 309 -0.53 3.99 28.05
C GLU A 309 0.33 4.95 27.21
N VAL A 310 1.66 4.79 27.31
CA VAL A 310 2.64 5.46 26.45
C VAL A 310 3.60 4.41 25.89
N ARG A 311 3.57 4.19 24.59
CA ARG A 311 4.46 3.25 23.88
C ARG A 311 5.42 3.99 22.94
N PRO A 312 6.75 3.89 23.15
CA PRO A 312 7.72 4.42 22.21
C PRO A 312 7.60 3.72 20.83
N ALA A 313 7.65 4.50 19.74
CA ALA A 313 7.63 4.00 18.37
C ALA A 313 8.65 4.79 17.51
N GLY A 314 9.93 4.51 17.73
CA GLY A 314 11.04 5.24 17.07
C GLY A 314 11.14 6.70 17.51
N PRO A 315 11.05 7.68 16.59
CA PRO A 315 11.13 9.11 16.90
C PRO A 315 9.85 9.67 17.55
N VAL A 316 8.78 8.89 17.55
CA VAL A 316 7.48 9.26 18.10
C VAL A 316 7.08 8.34 19.26
N SER A 317 6.01 8.70 19.97
CA SER A 317 5.36 7.89 20.99
C SER A 317 3.88 7.80 20.69
N ARG A 318 3.32 6.60 20.78
CA ARG A 318 1.87 6.37 20.76
C ARG A 318 1.34 6.49 22.18
N VAL A 319 0.34 7.35 22.35
CA VAL A 319 -0.26 7.66 23.64
C VAL A 319 -1.74 7.30 23.59
N ALA A 320 -2.16 6.32 24.39
CA ALA A 320 -3.57 6.00 24.55
C ALA A 320 -4.19 6.87 25.66
N VAL A 321 -5.34 7.45 25.37
CA VAL A 321 -6.09 8.34 26.26
C VAL A 321 -7.50 7.80 26.46
N ALA A 322 -7.92 7.59 27.69
CA ALA A 322 -9.31 7.29 28.02
C ALA A 322 -10.10 8.59 28.17
N CYS A 323 -11.05 8.83 27.27
CA CYS A 323 -11.90 10.03 27.24
C CYS A 323 -13.39 9.68 26.98
N GLY A 324 -13.89 8.62 27.62
CA GLY A 324 -15.19 7.98 27.34
C GLY A 324 -15.05 6.79 26.40
N PHE A 325 -14.04 6.83 25.55
CA PHE A 325 -13.55 5.74 24.73
C PHE A 325 -12.00 5.82 24.68
N THR A 326 -11.35 4.85 24.07
CA THR A 326 -9.89 4.89 23.90
C THR A 326 -9.55 5.66 22.63
N LEU A 327 -8.86 6.79 22.77
CA LEU A 327 -8.32 7.60 21.69
C LEU A 327 -6.81 7.47 21.65
N THR A 328 -6.24 7.20 20.48
CA THR A 328 -4.80 7.12 20.30
C THR A 328 -4.27 8.43 19.70
N ALA A 329 -3.19 8.95 20.27
CA ALA A 329 -2.45 10.10 19.75
C ALA A 329 -1.02 9.69 19.38
N LEU A 330 -0.46 10.29 18.32
CA LEU A 330 0.93 10.16 17.93
C LEU A 330 1.65 11.48 18.22
N VAL A 331 2.58 11.47 19.16
CA VAL A 331 3.35 12.66 19.55
C VAL A 331 4.85 12.42 19.38
N THR A 332 5.63 13.45 19.20
CA THR A 332 7.09 13.30 19.19
C THR A 332 7.58 12.81 20.57
N ARG A 333 8.70 12.11 20.61
CA ARG A 333 9.29 11.66 21.88
C ARG A 333 9.59 12.84 22.81
N GLN A 334 10.05 13.95 22.24
CA GLN A 334 10.32 15.16 23.00
C GLN A 334 9.04 15.77 23.60
N ALA A 335 7.96 15.89 22.79
CA ALA A 335 6.67 16.37 23.32
C ALA A 335 6.12 15.47 24.44
N ALA A 336 6.28 14.15 24.34
CA ALA A 336 5.89 13.23 25.40
C ALA A 336 6.69 13.45 26.69
N GLN A 337 7.98 13.81 26.59
CA GLN A 337 8.83 14.17 27.74
C GLN A 337 8.47 15.53 28.31
N ASP A 338 8.34 16.56 27.45
CA ASP A 338 8.02 17.94 27.87
C ASP A 338 6.67 18.02 28.61
N LEU A 339 5.68 17.23 28.14
CA LEU A 339 4.36 17.09 28.76
C LEU A 339 4.36 16.06 29.91
N ALA A 340 5.49 15.44 30.24
CA ALA A 340 5.61 14.40 31.26
C ALA A 340 4.52 13.33 31.17
N LEU A 341 4.20 12.87 29.95
CA LEU A 341 3.11 11.91 29.70
C LEU A 341 3.45 10.56 30.30
N LYS A 342 2.61 10.09 31.19
CA LYS A 342 2.67 8.77 31.82
C LYS A 342 1.25 8.30 32.16
N PRO A 343 1.02 7.00 32.37
CA PRO A 343 -0.28 6.51 32.81
C PRO A 343 -0.81 7.30 34.03
N GLY A 344 -2.06 7.75 33.92
CA GLY A 344 -2.71 8.61 34.91
C GLY A 344 -2.60 10.12 34.67
N THR A 345 -1.72 10.60 33.80
CA THR A 345 -1.59 12.04 33.48
C THR A 345 -2.93 12.55 32.89
N PRO A 346 -3.52 13.62 33.48
CA PRO A 346 -4.71 14.25 32.90
C PRO A 346 -4.30 15.07 31.68
N VAL A 347 -5.02 14.90 30.57
CA VAL A 347 -4.78 15.58 29.29
C VAL A 347 -6.09 16.01 28.66
N THR A 348 -6.03 17.02 27.80
CA THR A 348 -7.09 17.31 26.84
C THR A 348 -6.62 16.87 25.46
N ALA A 349 -7.34 15.92 24.85
CA ALA A 349 -7.13 15.52 23.47
C ALA A 349 -7.96 16.40 22.54
N THR A 350 -7.31 17.05 21.60
CA THR A 350 -7.93 18.02 20.68
C THR A 350 -7.91 17.46 19.26
N VAL A 351 -9.08 17.43 18.60
CA VAL A 351 -9.27 16.92 17.25
C VAL A 351 -10.13 17.87 16.44
N LYS A 352 -9.71 18.19 15.21
CA LYS A 352 -10.52 18.98 14.27
C LYS A 352 -11.72 18.16 13.79
N ALA A 353 -12.88 18.78 13.58
CA ALA A 353 -14.05 18.12 13.00
C ALA A 353 -13.78 17.56 11.60
N SER A 354 -12.92 18.24 10.82
CA SER A 354 -12.50 17.81 9.48
C SER A 354 -11.53 16.59 9.47
N ALA A 355 -10.96 16.26 10.62
CA ALA A 355 -10.05 15.12 10.77
C ALA A 355 -10.78 13.83 11.24
N ILE A 356 -12.09 13.93 11.50
CA ILE A 356 -12.91 12.78 11.84
C ILE A 356 -13.67 12.31 10.60
N HIS A 357 -13.39 11.07 10.17
CA HIS A 357 -14.09 10.47 9.06
C HIS A 357 -15.25 9.59 9.57
N LEU A 358 -16.44 9.76 8.96
CA LEU A 358 -17.65 9.01 9.28
C LEU A 358 -17.86 7.90 8.25
N ILE A 359 -18.05 6.67 8.74
CA ILE A 359 -18.40 5.50 7.94
C ILE A 359 -19.78 5.02 8.38
N PRO A 360 -20.81 4.98 7.52
CA PRO A 360 -22.11 4.41 7.84
C PRO A 360 -21.98 2.97 8.35
N ARG A 361 -22.76 2.61 9.36
CA ARG A 361 -22.77 1.27 9.93
C ARG A 361 -23.91 0.42 9.39
#